data_baf5dfae91907c8878325644cd398d95
#
_entry.id   baf5dfae91907c8878325644cd398d95
#
_cell.length_a   1.000
_cell.length_b   1.000
_cell.length_c   1.000
_cell.angle_alpha   90.00
_cell.angle_beta   90.00
_cell.angle_gamma   90.00
#
_symmetry.space_group_name_H-M   'P 1'
#
loop_
_entity.id
_entity.type
_entity.pdbx_description
1 polymer ?
#
loop_
_entity_poly.entity_id
_entity_poly.type
_entity_poly.pdbx_seq_one_letter_code
_entity_poly.pdbx_strand_id
1 'polypeptide(L)'
;VGLVHAVRQKCVSTPIVVMTSHGSQELAAEALAAGAASYVPKSEAENELLNTVQHVLALATRRRPRPLPTALKQIRRVYVIHNDSHLITSLVGHLQENLVQVGLCDESEQIRFGVAIEEALINAMIHGNLEIDSDIKEADPAKFDSLVQQRRAESPYKERKIEVEIELSNEQAIVMIGDHGKGFDPTSLPDPTDPENLEKISGRGVLLMRSFMDEVRFNESGNQVTLVKRKKS
;
A
#
# COMPACT_ATOMS: atom_id res chain seq x y z
N VAL A 1 28.00 -24.26 9.77
CA VAL A 1 27.07 -24.10 8.65
C VAL A 1 25.73 -24.79 8.93
N GLY A 2 25.68 -26.08 9.32
CA GLY A 2 24.43 -26.78 9.60
C GLY A 2 23.54 -26.12 10.66
N LEU A 3 24.13 -25.56 11.73
CA LEU A 3 23.41 -24.82 12.76
C LEU A 3 22.77 -23.53 12.20
N VAL A 4 23.47 -22.81 11.32
CA VAL A 4 22.95 -21.58 10.69
C VAL A 4 21.70 -21.91 9.86
N HIS A 5 21.73 -22.99 9.07
CA HIS A 5 20.55 -23.43 8.32
C HIS A 5 19.39 -23.83 9.25
N ALA A 6 19.65 -24.60 10.32
CA ALA A 6 18.61 -25.02 11.26
C ALA A 6 17.95 -23.82 11.97
N VAL A 7 18.73 -22.80 12.36
CA VAL A 7 18.20 -21.58 12.98
C VAL A 7 17.40 -20.78 11.97
N ARG A 8 17.87 -20.64 10.71
CA ARG A 8 17.14 -19.94 9.66
C ARG A 8 15.78 -20.56 9.34
N GLN A 9 15.69 -21.88 9.35
CA GLN A 9 14.40 -22.56 9.13
C GLN A 9 13.38 -22.27 10.25
N LYS A 10 13.83 -22.11 11.49
CA LYS A 10 12.93 -21.89 12.65
C LYS A 10 12.72 -20.40 12.97
N CYS A 11 13.72 -19.57 12.75
CA CYS A 11 13.77 -18.16 13.15
C CYS A 11 14.28 -17.27 11.99
N VAL A 12 13.41 -17.04 11.01
CA VAL A 12 13.76 -16.34 9.75
C VAL A 12 14.31 -14.93 10.01
N SER A 13 13.81 -14.22 11.02
CA SER A 13 14.15 -12.82 11.29
C SER A 13 15.25 -12.61 12.33
N THR A 14 15.70 -13.67 13.03
CA THR A 14 16.76 -13.55 14.04
C THR A 14 18.12 -13.39 13.38
N PRO A 15 18.87 -12.30 13.62
CA PRO A 15 20.21 -12.17 13.08
C PRO A 15 21.17 -13.18 13.75
N ILE A 16 22.07 -13.75 12.95
CA ILE A 16 23.03 -14.76 13.41
C ILE A 16 24.43 -14.19 13.19
N VAL A 17 25.21 -14.10 14.27
CA VAL A 17 26.64 -13.80 14.21
C VAL A 17 27.41 -15.09 14.54
N VAL A 18 28.34 -15.47 13.66
CA VAL A 18 29.11 -16.71 13.80
C VAL A 18 30.49 -16.40 14.33
N MET A 19 30.98 -17.15 15.32
CA MET A 19 32.37 -17.07 15.79
C MET A 19 33.19 -18.19 15.17
N THR A 20 34.31 -17.83 14.53
CA THR A 20 35.19 -18.78 13.82
C THR A 20 36.55 -18.90 14.53
N SER A 21 37.18 -20.09 14.45
CA SER A 21 38.55 -20.29 14.90
C SER A 21 39.55 -19.75 13.87
N HIS A 22 40.83 -19.60 14.25
CA HIS A 22 41.91 -19.12 13.36
C HIS A 22 41.98 -19.92 12.06
N GLY A 23 42.12 -19.25 10.93
CA GLY A 23 42.36 -19.86 9.63
C GLY A 23 41.09 -20.30 8.85
N SER A 24 39.89 -19.98 9.32
CA SER A 24 38.62 -20.49 8.72
C SER A 24 37.84 -19.42 7.93
N GLN A 25 38.49 -18.64 7.06
CA GLN A 25 37.83 -17.71 6.14
C GLN A 25 36.82 -18.45 5.24
N GLU A 26 37.14 -19.67 4.84
CA GLU A 26 36.23 -20.53 4.06
C GLU A 26 34.98 -20.87 4.87
N LEU A 27 35.11 -21.26 6.14
CA LEU A 27 33.97 -21.50 7.01
C LEU A 27 33.13 -20.24 7.32
N ALA A 28 33.78 -19.08 7.39
CA ALA A 28 33.08 -17.81 7.53
C ALA A 28 32.27 -17.49 6.27
N ALA A 29 32.86 -17.67 5.08
CA ALA A 29 32.18 -17.48 3.81
C ALA A 29 31.00 -18.45 3.65
N GLU A 30 31.17 -19.74 4.00
CA GLU A 30 30.10 -20.72 4.01
C GLU A 30 28.97 -20.34 5.00
N ALA A 31 29.31 -19.85 6.19
CA ALA A 31 28.33 -19.40 7.17
C ALA A 31 27.52 -18.20 6.69
N LEU A 32 28.18 -17.23 6.04
CA LEU A 32 27.52 -16.09 5.41
C LEU A 32 26.59 -16.53 4.27
N ALA A 33 27.07 -17.42 3.40
CA ALA A 33 26.26 -18.02 2.33
C ALA A 33 25.06 -18.81 2.88
N ALA A 34 25.21 -19.44 4.05
CA ALA A 34 24.12 -20.12 4.75
C ALA A 34 23.13 -19.17 5.45
N GLY A 35 23.38 -17.86 5.43
CA GLY A 35 22.48 -16.83 5.97
C GLY A 35 22.91 -16.22 7.31
N ALA A 36 24.15 -16.37 7.75
CA ALA A 36 24.67 -15.58 8.86
C ALA A 36 24.72 -14.09 8.49
N ALA A 37 24.43 -13.22 9.44
CA ALA A 37 24.44 -11.77 9.25
C ALA A 37 25.86 -11.19 9.35
N SER A 38 26.74 -11.83 10.12
CA SER A 38 28.14 -11.46 10.28
C SER A 38 28.93 -12.60 10.88
N TYR A 39 30.26 -12.43 10.95
CA TYR A 39 31.14 -13.32 11.69
C TYR A 39 32.19 -12.53 12.49
N VAL A 40 32.76 -13.16 13.52
CA VAL A 40 33.86 -12.63 14.34
C VAL A 40 34.87 -13.75 14.58
N PRO A 41 36.16 -13.54 14.30
CA PRO A 41 37.20 -14.48 14.71
C PRO A 41 37.26 -14.61 16.23
N LYS A 42 37.42 -15.83 16.75
CA LYS A 42 37.52 -16.05 18.21
C LYS A 42 38.67 -15.30 18.85
N SER A 43 39.77 -15.08 18.13
CA SER A 43 40.89 -14.29 18.57
C SER A 43 40.60 -12.79 18.76
N GLU A 44 39.57 -12.28 18.04
CA GLU A 44 39.16 -10.88 18.09
C GLU A 44 37.88 -10.67 18.92
N ALA A 45 37.37 -11.74 19.55
CA ALA A 45 36.10 -11.71 20.24
C ALA A 45 35.98 -10.64 21.33
N GLU A 46 37.05 -10.41 22.09
CA GLU A 46 37.07 -9.41 23.16
C GLU A 46 36.92 -7.97 22.62
N ASN A 47 37.45 -7.69 21.43
CA ASN A 47 37.48 -6.36 20.85
C ASN A 47 36.29 -6.11 19.89
N GLU A 48 35.87 -7.12 19.12
CA GLU A 48 34.94 -6.93 18.00
C GLU A 48 33.54 -7.48 18.22
N LEU A 49 33.37 -8.48 19.11
CA LEU A 49 32.07 -9.16 19.25
C LEU A 49 30.95 -8.19 19.64
N LEU A 50 31.18 -7.34 20.63
CA LEU A 50 30.21 -6.39 21.14
C LEU A 50 29.79 -5.39 20.03
N ASN A 51 30.77 -4.83 19.33
CA ASN A 51 30.53 -3.88 18.25
C ASN A 51 29.78 -4.53 17.08
N THR A 52 30.17 -5.75 16.70
CA THR A 52 29.50 -6.51 15.64
C THR A 52 28.05 -6.84 16.00
N VAL A 53 27.80 -7.31 17.23
CA VAL A 53 26.44 -7.61 17.70
C VAL A 53 25.58 -6.33 17.73
N GLN A 54 26.10 -5.23 18.27
CA GLN A 54 25.39 -3.95 18.31
C GLN A 54 25.07 -3.45 16.90
N HIS A 55 26.02 -3.54 15.97
CA HIS A 55 25.82 -3.15 14.57
C HIS A 55 24.73 -4.01 13.89
N VAL A 56 24.82 -5.33 14.03
CA VAL A 56 23.86 -6.27 13.45
C VAL A 56 22.46 -6.09 14.06
N LEU A 57 22.37 -5.87 15.38
CA LEU A 57 21.11 -5.57 16.05
C LEU A 57 20.53 -4.24 15.59
N ALA A 58 21.35 -3.20 15.44
CA ALA A 58 20.92 -1.90 14.92
C ALA A 58 20.36 -2.01 13.49
N LEU A 59 20.95 -2.86 12.65
CA LEU A 59 20.44 -3.15 11.31
C LEU A 59 19.16 -3.99 11.35
N ALA A 60 19.06 -4.98 12.23
CA ALA A 60 17.90 -5.84 12.37
C ALA A 60 16.68 -5.10 12.98
N THR A 61 16.92 -4.21 13.94
CA THR A 61 15.87 -3.39 14.58
C THR A 61 15.43 -2.20 13.71
N ARG A 62 16.18 -1.86 12.62
CA ARG A 62 15.74 -0.91 11.59
C ARG A 62 14.48 -1.37 10.82
N ARG A 63 13.91 -2.53 11.13
CA ARG A 63 12.57 -2.95 10.65
C ARG A 63 11.39 -2.12 11.19
N ARG A 64 11.61 -1.25 12.17
CA ARG A 64 10.73 -0.09 12.38
C ARG A 64 11.39 1.07 11.64
N PRO A 65 10.85 1.51 10.49
CA PRO A 65 11.38 2.69 9.85
C PRO A 65 11.29 3.81 10.89
N ARG A 66 12.44 4.27 11.37
CA ARG A 66 12.50 5.59 11.99
C ARG A 66 12.11 6.54 10.88
N PRO A 67 11.03 7.28 11.00
CA PRO A 67 10.70 8.25 9.99
C PRO A 67 11.93 9.14 9.80
N LEU A 68 12.34 9.35 8.56
CA LEU A 68 13.25 10.42 8.18
C LEU A 68 12.42 11.62 7.68
N PRO A 69 11.43 12.10 8.46
CA PRO A 69 10.43 13.04 7.96
C PRO A 69 11.05 14.36 7.55
N THR A 70 12.18 14.73 8.16
CA THR A 70 12.89 15.99 7.89
C THR A 70 13.83 15.92 6.67
N ALA A 71 14.27 14.72 6.28
CA ALA A 71 15.18 14.53 5.15
C ALA A 71 14.44 14.09 3.87
N LEU A 72 13.29 13.45 4.00
CA LEU A 72 12.49 13.00 2.88
C LEU A 72 11.64 14.16 2.34
N LYS A 73 11.93 14.58 1.11
CA LYS A 73 11.16 15.64 0.45
C LYS A 73 9.91 15.10 -0.22
N GLN A 74 10.04 14.00 -0.94
CA GLN A 74 8.97 13.44 -1.75
C GLN A 74 9.21 11.96 -2.05
N ILE A 75 8.13 11.19 -2.10
CA ILE A 75 8.09 9.82 -2.66
C ILE A 75 7.08 9.85 -3.79
N ARG A 76 7.44 9.30 -4.95
CA ARG A 76 6.51 9.03 -6.04
C ARG A 76 6.52 7.53 -6.33
N ARG A 77 5.32 6.93 -6.43
CA ARG A 77 5.14 5.51 -6.76
C ARG A 77 3.99 5.35 -7.74
N VAL A 78 4.13 4.38 -8.63
CA VAL A 78 3.09 3.99 -9.58
C VAL A 78 2.80 2.52 -9.39
N TYR A 79 1.52 2.19 -9.29
CA TYR A 79 1.02 0.82 -9.20
C TYR A 79 0.06 0.58 -10.35
N VAL A 80 0.12 -0.62 -10.92
CA VAL A 80 -0.83 -1.09 -11.93
C VAL A 80 -1.40 -2.40 -11.43
N ILE A 81 -2.68 -2.40 -11.10
CA ILE A 81 -3.35 -3.57 -10.51
C ILE A 81 -4.48 -4.07 -11.41
N HIS A 82 -4.74 -5.36 -11.32
CA HIS A 82 -5.90 -5.97 -11.96
C HIS A 82 -7.18 -5.71 -11.15
N ASN A 83 -8.34 -6.02 -11.74
CA ASN A 83 -9.66 -5.93 -11.10
C ASN A 83 -9.81 -7.01 -10.02
N ASP A 84 -9.11 -6.85 -8.90
CA ASP A 84 -9.05 -7.79 -7.78
C ASP A 84 -9.18 -7.06 -6.44
N SER A 85 -10.26 -7.37 -5.70
CA SER A 85 -10.54 -6.77 -4.40
C SER A 85 -9.46 -7.04 -3.36
N HIS A 86 -8.79 -8.20 -3.40
CA HIS A 86 -7.68 -8.50 -2.48
C HIS A 86 -6.46 -7.59 -2.75
N LEU A 87 -6.18 -7.28 -4.02
CA LEU A 87 -5.11 -6.34 -4.38
C LEU A 87 -5.48 -4.92 -3.94
N ILE A 88 -6.75 -4.52 -4.05
CA ILE A 88 -7.24 -3.23 -3.57
C ILE A 88 -6.99 -3.10 -2.07
N THR A 89 -7.45 -4.04 -1.26
CA THR A 89 -7.26 -4.02 0.20
C THR A 89 -5.78 -3.98 0.59
N SER A 90 -4.95 -4.79 -0.10
CA SER A 90 -3.50 -4.81 0.15
C SER A 90 -2.83 -3.48 -0.20
N LEU A 91 -3.23 -2.86 -1.31
CA LEU A 91 -2.70 -1.56 -1.74
C LEU A 91 -3.11 -0.45 -0.77
N VAL A 92 -4.38 -0.42 -0.34
CA VAL A 92 -4.87 0.56 0.65
C VAL A 92 -4.05 0.49 1.93
N GLY A 93 -3.85 -0.72 2.51
CA GLY A 93 -3.02 -0.89 3.70
C GLY A 93 -1.59 -0.38 3.51
N HIS A 94 -0.99 -0.68 2.35
CA HIS A 94 0.36 -0.21 2.02
C HIS A 94 0.43 1.33 1.88
N LEU A 95 -0.57 1.96 1.28
CA LEU A 95 -0.64 3.41 1.16
C LEU A 95 -0.83 4.09 2.52
N GLN A 96 -1.66 3.51 3.40
CA GLN A 96 -1.83 3.99 4.78
C GLN A 96 -0.52 3.95 5.59
N GLU A 97 0.26 2.87 5.47
CA GLU A 97 1.57 2.77 6.13
C GLU A 97 2.54 3.86 5.67
N ASN A 98 2.53 4.19 4.37
CA ASN A 98 3.38 5.24 3.82
C ASN A 98 3.06 6.64 4.40
N LEU A 99 1.78 6.95 4.66
CA LEU A 99 1.38 8.22 5.28
C LEU A 99 1.95 8.39 6.69
N VAL A 100 1.92 7.31 7.48
CA VAL A 100 2.51 7.30 8.82
C VAL A 100 4.02 7.49 8.75
N GLN A 101 4.68 6.85 7.78
CA GLN A 101 6.13 6.98 7.59
C GLN A 101 6.59 8.40 7.31
N VAL A 102 5.80 9.19 6.56
CA VAL A 102 6.12 10.59 6.27
C VAL A 102 5.57 11.56 7.35
N GLY A 103 4.85 11.05 8.34
CA GLY A 103 4.28 11.88 9.42
C GLY A 103 3.21 12.86 8.96
N LEU A 104 2.44 12.47 7.94
CA LEU A 104 1.43 13.33 7.34
C LEU A 104 0.12 13.37 8.15
N CYS A 105 -0.28 12.25 8.78
CA CYS A 105 -1.54 12.12 9.49
C CYS A 105 -1.42 11.25 10.75
N ASP A 106 -2.38 11.43 11.67
CA ASP A 106 -2.60 10.58 12.83
C ASP A 106 -3.37 9.28 12.47
N GLU A 107 -3.59 8.39 13.45
CA GLU A 107 -4.30 7.12 13.22
C GLU A 107 -5.74 7.30 12.71
N SER A 108 -6.45 8.33 13.19
CA SER A 108 -7.83 8.59 12.78
C SER A 108 -7.88 9.07 11.32
N GLU A 109 -6.96 9.93 10.94
CA GLU A 109 -6.84 10.41 9.57
C GLU A 109 -6.34 9.33 8.61
N GLN A 110 -5.47 8.44 9.08
CA GLN A 110 -5.03 7.26 8.34
C GLN A 110 -6.22 6.36 7.95
N ILE A 111 -7.15 6.12 8.89
CA ILE A 111 -8.35 5.31 8.61
C ILE A 111 -9.23 6.00 7.58
N ARG A 112 -9.50 7.29 7.74
CA ARG A 112 -10.32 8.08 6.80
C ARG A 112 -9.72 8.12 5.40
N PHE A 113 -8.41 8.32 5.32
CA PHE A 113 -7.68 8.23 4.05
C PHE A 113 -7.86 6.86 3.41
N GLY A 114 -7.67 5.77 4.17
CA GLY A 114 -7.86 4.40 3.68
C GLY A 114 -9.25 4.18 3.10
N VAL A 115 -10.29 4.62 3.80
CA VAL A 115 -11.68 4.52 3.31
C VAL A 115 -11.87 5.30 2.00
N ALA A 116 -11.34 6.54 1.91
CA ALA A 116 -11.48 7.34 0.69
C ALA A 116 -10.77 6.69 -0.52
N ILE A 117 -9.57 6.14 -0.31
CA ILE A 117 -8.82 5.45 -1.36
C ILE A 117 -9.51 4.14 -1.76
N GLU A 118 -10.03 3.37 -0.80
CA GLU A 118 -10.75 2.13 -1.07
C GLU A 118 -12.01 2.39 -1.93
N GLU A 119 -12.79 3.40 -1.58
CA GLU A 119 -13.97 3.81 -2.36
C GLU A 119 -13.58 4.21 -3.79
N ALA A 120 -12.51 4.99 -3.96
CA ALA A 120 -12.04 5.38 -5.28
C ALA A 120 -11.58 4.18 -6.12
N LEU A 121 -10.86 3.22 -5.52
CA LEU A 121 -10.40 1.99 -6.18
C LEU A 121 -11.56 1.06 -6.54
N ILE A 122 -12.55 0.93 -5.64
CA ILE A 122 -13.77 0.14 -5.91
C ILE A 122 -14.56 0.77 -7.05
N ASN A 123 -14.69 2.10 -7.08
CA ASN A 123 -15.36 2.80 -8.18
C ASN A 123 -14.64 2.58 -9.52
N ALA A 124 -13.31 2.71 -9.53
CA ALA A 124 -12.49 2.45 -10.71
C ALA A 124 -12.64 0.99 -11.21
N MET A 125 -12.72 0.01 -10.27
CA MET A 125 -12.93 -1.39 -10.61
C MET A 125 -14.34 -1.65 -11.12
N ILE A 126 -15.36 -1.30 -10.32
CA ILE A 126 -16.76 -1.72 -10.57
C ILE A 126 -17.41 -0.88 -11.67
N HIS A 127 -17.39 0.45 -11.48
CA HIS A 127 -18.08 1.37 -12.40
C HIS A 127 -17.22 1.72 -13.62
N GLY A 128 -15.91 1.86 -13.41
CA GLY A 128 -14.95 2.11 -14.49
C GLY A 128 -14.67 0.84 -15.29
N ASN A 129 -13.76 0.00 -14.84
CA ASN A 129 -13.25 -1.13 -15.61
C ASN A 129 -14.31 -2.19 -15.93
N LEU A 130 -15.17 -2.53 -14.98
CA LEU A 130 -16.21 -3.56 -15.17
C LEU A 130 -17.53 -2.98 -15.72
N GLU A 131 -17.71 -1.68 -15.77
CA GLU A 131 -18.90 -0.97 -16.27
C GLU A 131 -20.20 -1.49 -15.64
N ILE A 132 -20.18 -1.78 -14.34
CA ILE A 132 -21.35 -2.27 -13.59
C ILE A 132 -22.01 -1.10 -12.89
N ASP A 133 -23.33 -0.96 -13.09
CA ASP A 133 -24.11 0.08 -12.45
C ASP A 133 -24.37 -0.23 -10.96
N SER A 134 -24.35 0.81 -10.13
CA SER A 134 -24.65 0.72 -8.69
C SER A 134 -26.10 0.23 -8.41
N ASP A 135 -27.05 0.57 -9.27
CA ASP A 135 -28.45 0.20 -9.11
C ASP A 135 -28.66 -1.32 -9.10
N ILE A 136 -27.77 -2.06 -9.79
CA ILE A 136 -27.84 -3.54 -9.81
C ILE A 136 -27.57 -4.11 -8.42
N LYS A 137 -26.64 -3.52 -7.66
CA LYS A 137 -26.29 -3.96 -6.31
C LYS A 137 -27.44 -3.75 -5.33
N GLU A 138 -28.17 -2.65 -5.48
CA GLU A 138 -29.33 -2.35 -4.64
C GLU A 138 -30.53 -3.26 -4.96
N ALA A 139 -30.75 -3.52 -6.25
CA ALA A 139 -31.89 -4.33 -6.70
C ALA A 139 -31.68 -5.83 -6.46
N ASP A 140 -30.48 -6.36 -6.71
CA ASP A 140 -30.17 -7.80 -6.63
C ASP A 140 -28.68 -8.02 -6.34
N PRO A 141 -28.27 -8.14 -5.06
CA PRO A 141 -26.90 -8.37 -4.67
C PRO A 141 -26.28 -9.64 -5.27
N ALA A 142 -27.06 -10.73 -5.39
CA ALA A 142 -26.54 -11.98 -5.94
C ALA A 142 -26.24 -11.87 -7.44
N LYS A 143 -27.08 -11.15 -8.18
CA LYS A 143 -26.83 -10.83 -9.58
C LYS A 143 -25.61 -9.92 -9.75
N PHE A 144 -25.43 -8.95 -8.85
CA PHE A 144 -24.26 -8.08 -8.84
C PHE A 144 -22.99 -8.90 -8.71
N ASP A 145 -22.88 -9.79 -7.70
CA ASP A 145 -21.70 -10.62 -7.48
C ASP A 145 -21.43 -11.54 -8.68
N SER A 146 -22.47 -12.15 -9.24
CA SER A 146 -22.34 -12.97 -10.43
C SER A 146 -21.81 -12.18 -11.63
N LEU A 147 -22.30 -10.96 -11.85
CA LEU A 147 -21.89 -10.10 -12.94
C LEU A 147 -20.42 -9.62 -12.76
N VAL A 148 -20.00 -9.33 -11.53
CA VAL A 148 -18.60 -9.00 -11.21
C VAL A 148 -17.68 -10.16 -11.60
N GLN A 149 -18.02 -11.39 -11.20
CA GLN A 149 -17.24 -12.58 -11.56
C GLN A 149 -17.20 -12.81 -13.07
N GLN A 150 -18.32 -12.69 -13.74
CA GLN A 150 -18.42 -12.85 -15.19
C GLN A 150 -17.50 -11.84 -15.91
N ARG A 151 -17.67 -10.54 -15.64
CA ARG A 151 -16.89 -9.49 -16.32
C ARG A 151 -15.42 -9.53 -16.03
N ARG A 152 -15.02 -9.93 -14.83
CA ARG A 152 -13.59 -10.18 -14.52
C ARG A 152 -12.94 -11.27 -15.39
N ALA A 153 -13.74 -12.19 -15.95
CA ALA A 153 -13.27 -13.27 -16.81
C ALA A 153 -13.41 -12.97 -18.31
N GLU A 154 -14.19 -11.97 -18.71
CA GLU A 154 -14.53 -11.66 -20.08
C GLU A 154 -13.73 -10.49 -20.66
N SER A 155 -13.34 -10.59 -21.93
CA SER A 155 -12.84 -9.45 -22.71
C SER A 155 -13.99 -8.47 -23.03
N PRO A 156 -13.76 -7.16 -23.02
CA PRO A 156 -12.47 -6.48 -22.82
C PRO A 156 -12.17 -6.20 -21.34
N TYR A 157 -13.05 -6.52 -20.41
CA TYR A 157 -12.97 -6.09 -18.99
C TYR A 157 -11.77 -6.70 -18.26
N LYS A 158 -11.42 -7.98 -18.54
CA LYS A 158 -10.33 -8.69 -17.87
C LYS A 158 -8.94 -8.12 -18.18
N GLU A 159 -8.79 -7.44 -19.32
CA GLU A 159 -7.53 -6.80 -19.75
C GLU A 159 -7.34 -5.42 -19.13
N ARG A 160 -8.44 -4.79 -18.67
CA ARG A 160 -8.41 -3.46 -18.08
C ARG A 160 -7.74 -3.49 -16.71
N LYS A 161 -7.01 -2.44 -16.41
CA LYS A 161 -6.24 -2.30 -15.17
C LYS A 161 -6.61 -1.00 -14.49
N ILE A 162 -6.29 -0.93 -13.21
CA ILE A 162 -6.37 0.30 -12.44
C ILE A 162 -4.94 0.81 -12.29
N GLU A 163 -4.70 2.05 -12.67
CA GLU A 163 -3.44 2.74 -12.51
C GLU A 163 -3.53 3.67 -11.30
N VAL A 164 -2.58 3.52 -10.38
CA VAL A 164 -2.54 4.32 -9.16
C VAL A 164 -1.19 5.00 -9.08
N GLU A 165 -1.18 6.31 -9.11
CA GLU A 165 0.01 7.10 -8.85
C GLU A 165 -0.14 7.80 -7.50
N ILE A 166 0.89 7.72 -6.66
CA ILE A 166 0.93 8.43 -5.40
C ILE A 166 2.18 9.30 -5.29
N GLU A 167 1.97 10.55 -4.92
CA GLU A 167 3.02 11.47 -4.52
C GLU A 167 2.83 11.83 -3.04
N LEU A 168 3.86 11.57 -2.25
CA LEU A 168 3.88 11.80 -0.80
C LEU A 168 4.98 12.77 -0.43
N SER A 169 4.63 13.75 0.37
CA SER A 169 5.56 14.65 1.05
C SER A 169 5.20 14.76 2.54
N ASN A 170 5.96 15.52 3.29
CA ASN A 170 5.61 15.85 4.68
C ASN A 170 4.47 16.90 4.80
N GLU A 171 4.01 17.46 3.68
CA GLU A 171 2.97 18.47 3.61
C GLU A 171 1.65 17.93 3.05
N GLN A 172 1.74 17.00 2.10
CA GLN A 172 0.56 16.45 1.44
C GLN A 172 0.81 15.07 0.82
N ALA A 173 -0.30 14.35 0.63
CA ALA A 173 -0.41 13.16 -0.22
C ALA A 173 -1.33 13.50 -1.40
N ILE A 174 -0.89 13.19 -2.61
CA ILE A 174 -1.69 13.27 -3.83
C ILE A 174 -1.80 11.86 -4.39
N VAL A 175 -3.01 11.36 -4.55
CA VAL A 175 -3.27 10.03 -5.14
C VAL A 175 -4.12 10.21 -6.38
N MET A 176 -3.62 9.74 -7.51
CA MET A 176 -4.34 9.67 -8.77
C MET A 176 -4.71 8.22 -9.05
N ILE A 177 -6.00 7.96 -9.31
CA ILE A 177 -6.53 6.63 -9.60
C ILE A 177 -7.26 6.71 -10.93
N GLY A 178 -6.77 5.97 -11.91
CA GLY A 178 -7.32 5.92 -13.26
C GLY A 178 -7.79 4.51 -13.61
N ASP A 179 -8.83 4.42 -14.40
CA ASP A 179 -9.37 3.19 -14.98
C ASP A 179 -9.43 3.26 -16.51
N HIS A 180 -9.72 2.12 -17.14
CA HIS A 180 -9.82 1.99 -18.59
C HIS A 180 -11.29 1.87 -19.07
N GLY A 181 -12.24 2.29 -18.24
CA GLY A 181 -13.65 2.34 -18.58
C GLY A 181 -14.00 3.51 -19.49
N LYS A 182 -15.29 3.63 -19.77
CA LYS A 182 -15.83 4.72 -20.61
C LYS A 182 -15.78 6.09 -19.93
N GLY A 183 -15.60 6.08 -18.61
CA GLY A 183 -15.76 7.25 -17.78
C GLY A 183 -17.24 7.68 -17.64
N PHE A 184 -17.42 8.86 -17.09
CA PHE A 184 -18.71 9.49 -16.91
C PHE A 184 -18.57 11.01 -16.98
N ASP A 185 -19.69 11.72 -17.07
CA ASP A 185 -19.68 13.18 -16.97
C ASP A 185 -19.61 13.62 -15.51
N PRO A 186 -18.49 14.17 -15.03
CA PRO A 186 -18.34 14.59 -13.64
C PRO A 186 -19.30 15.70 -13.21
N THR A 187 -19.86 16.45 -14.17
CA THR A 187 -20.85 17.50 -13.89
C THR A 187 -22.23 16.94 -13.56
N SER A 188 -22.48 15.69 -13.93
CA SER A 188 -23.71 14.98 -13.65
C SER A 188 -23.79 14.40 -12.23
N LEU A 189 -22.66 14.43 -11.46
CA LEU A 189 -22.65 13.95 -10.09
C LEU A 189 -23.58 14.81 -9.22
N PRO A 190 -24.52 14.17 -8.50
CA PRO A 190 -25.39 14.89 -7.60
C PRO A 190 -24.59 15.59 -6.49
N ASP A 191 -25.12 16.71 -6.00
CA ASP A 191 -24.52 17.38 -4.85
C ASP A 191 -24.59 16.44 -3.63
N PRO A 192 -23.44 16.02 -3.08
CA PRO A 192 -23.42 15.07 -1.98
C PRO A 192 -23.94 15.69 -0.66
N THR A 193 -24.17 17.00 -0.60
CA THR A 193 -24.72 17.70 0.57
C THR A 193 -26.23 17.82 0.53
N ASP A 194 -26.86 17.44 -0.59
CA ASP A 194 -28.32 17.43 -0.72
C ASP A 194 -28.91 16.27 0.11
N PRO A 195 -29.86 16.56 1.03
CA PRO A 195 -30.51 15.53 1.86
C PRO A 195 -31.16 14.38 1.06
N GLU A 196 -31.70 14.65 -0.12
CA GLU A 196 -32.31 13.63 -0.98
C GLU A 196 -31.29 12.61 -1.53
N ASN A 197 -30.00 13.01 -1.59
CA ASN A 197 -28.94 12.15 -2.07
C ASN A 197 -28.24 11.37 -0.93
N LEU A 198 -28.45 11.76 0.34
CA LEU A 198 -27.88 11.06 1.50
C LEU A 198 -28.55 9.70 1.77
N GLU A 199 -29.78 9.52 1.34
CA GLU A 199 -30.52 8.26 1.50
C GLU A 199 -30.19 7.22 0.44
N LYS A 200 -29.56 7.61 -0.67
CA LYS A 200 -29.18 6.68 -1.73
C LYS A 200 -27.83 6.01 -1.40
N ILE A 201 -27.80 4.69 -1.42
CA ILE A 201 -26.58 3.88 -1.28
C ILE A 201 -25.61 4.19 -2.43
N SER A 202 -26.16 4.42 -3.63
CA SER A 202 -25.47 4.93 -4.80
C SER A 202 -25.06 6.41 -4.57
N GLY A 203 -23.76 6.69 -4.58
CA GLY A 203 -23.18 8.03 -4.32
C GLY A 203 -22.47 8.18 -2.98
N ARG A 204 -22.66 7.23 -2.05
CA ARG A 204 -21.97 7.25 -0.74
C ARG A 204 -20.44 7.30 -0.86
N GLY A 205 -19.87 6.60 -1.86
CA GLY A 205 -18.43 6.58 -2.08
C GLY A 205 -17.86 7.96 -2.38
N VAL A 206 -18.52 8.75 -3.25
CA VAL A 206 -18.09 10.12 -3.58
C VAL A 206 -18.22 11.03 -2.37
N LEU A 207 -19.29 10.87 -1.57
CA LEU A 207 -19.48 11.62 -0.32
C LEU A 207 -18.35 11.32 0.68
N LEU A 208 -17.98 10.06 0.87
CA LEU A 208 -16.89 9.64 1.76
C LEU A 208 -15.56 10.23 1.29
N MET A 209 -15.24 10.12 -0.01
CA MET A 209 -14.05 10.76 -0.58
C MET A 209 -13.99 12.25 -0.28
N ARG A 210 -15.08 12.99 -0.56
CA ARG A 210 -15.15 14.45 -0.32
C ARG A 210 -15.13 14.82 1.17
N SER A 211 -15.62 13.95 2.06
CA SER A 211 -15.63 14.19 3.51
C SER A 211 -14.26 13.93 4.16
N PHE A 212 -13.46 13.05 3.60
CA PHE A 212 -12.21 12.60 4.22
C PHE A 212 -10.96 13.19 3.59
N MET A 213 -11.05 13.61 2.32
CA MET A 213 -9.97 14.25 1.59
C MET A 213 -10.16 15.77 1.55
N ASP A 214 -9.06 16.49 1.49
CA ASP A 214 -9.09 17.96 1.40
C ASP A 214 -9.48 18.44 0.00
N GLU A 215 -9.28 17.58 -1.01
CA GLU A 215 -9.67 17.87 -2.39
C GLU A 215 -9.93 16.56 -3.16
N VAL A 216 -10.99 16.58 -3.96
CA VAL A 216 -11.37 15.48 -4.89
C VAL A 216 -11.67 16.08 -6.25
N ARG A 217 -10.91 15.68 -7.26
CA ARG A 217 -11.07 16.16 -8.65
C ARG A 217 -11.17 14.98 -9.60
N PHE A 218 -12.12 15.03 -10.52
CA PHE A 218 -12.18 14.11 -11.65
C PHE A 218 -11.60 14.79 -12.89
N ASN A 219 -11.01 14.01 -13.81
CA ASN A 219 -10.65 14.51 -15.13
C ASN A 219 -11.91 14.71 -16.00
N GLU A 220 -11.77 15.35 -17.15
CA GLU A 220 -12.88 15.65 -18.05
C GLU A 220 -13.62 14.39 -18.54
N SER A 221 -12.90 13.28 -18.69
CA SER A 221 -13.46 12.00 -19.14
C SER A 221 -14.15 11.22 -18.01
N GLY A 222 -13.97 11.61 -16.73
CA GLY A 222 -14.55 10.90 -15.58
C GLY A 222 -13.95 9.50 -15.30
N ASN A 223 -12.83 9.15 -15.93
CA ASN A 223 -12.15 7.86 -15.72
C ASN A 223 -10.86 7.98 -14.88
N GLN A 224 -10.63 9.14 -14.27
CA GLN A 224 -9.55 9.36 -13.33
C GLN A 224 -10.00 10.30 -12.22
N VAL A 225 -9.69 9.93 -10.97
CA VAL A 225 -9.89 10.77 -9.80
C VAL A 225 -8.54 11.13 -9.17
N THR A 226 -8.40 12.39 -8.78
CA THR A 226 -7.27 12.89 -7.98
C THR A 226 -7.77 13.24 -6.59
N LEU A 227 -7.15 12.64 -5.59
CA LEU A 227 -7.45 12.80 -4.17
C LEU A 227 -6.26 13.47 -3.49
N VAL A 228 -6.49 14.56 -2.76
CA VAL A 228 -5.44 15.28 -2.05
C VAL A 228 -5.73 15.27 -0.56
N LYS A 229 -4.72 14.87 0.24
CA LYS A 229 -4.73 14.98 1.69
C LYS A 229 -3.60 15.86 2.14
N ARG A 230 -3.89 16.92 2.89
CA ARG A 230 -2.91 17.87 3.42
C ARG A 230 -2.66 17.60 4.89
N LYS A 231 -1.45 17.93 5.34
CA LYS A 231 -1.12 17.90 6.76
C LYS A 231 -1.94 18.96 7.47
N LYS A 232 -2.60 18.55 8.56
CA LYS A 232 -3.23 19.52 9.47
C LYS A 232 -2.15 20.22 10.30
N SER A 233 -2.30 21.52 10.40
CA SER A 233 -1.46 22.38 11.25
C SER A 233 -1.68 22.10 12.72
#